data_e86e1458a862b9c15d3109af36e5b312
#
_entry.id   e86e1458a862b9c15d3109af36e5b312
#
_cell.length_a   1.000
_cell.length_b   1.000
_cell.length_c   1.000
_cell.angle_alpha   90.00
_cell.angle_beta   90.00
_cell.angle_gamma   90.00
#
_symmetry.space_group_name_H-M   'P 1'
#
loop_
_entity.id
_entity.type
_entity.pdbx_description
1 polymer ?
#
loop_
_entity_poly.entity_id
_entity_poly.type
_entity_poly.pdbx_seq_one_letter_code
_entity_poly.pdbx_strand_id
1 'polypeptide(L)'
;RFPAELSGGQQQRVGIARALAASPDILLMDEPFGAVDEITRGQLQCEMRRIYEKTSITVMFVTHDIREALRLGTRVAVVDGGHVLQYTEPAELLAHPTDGFVQRLVAGISPEDLEWGRT
;
A
#
# COMPACT_ATOMS: atom_id res chain seq x y z
N ARG A 1 5.09 -22.45 -17.44
CA ARG A 1 3.90 -22.54 -16.63
C ARG A 1 2.90 -21.47 -17.02
N PHE A 2 1.66 -21.82 -17.17
CA PHE A 2 0.63 -20.88 -17.61
C PHE A 2 0.21 -19.96 -16.46
N PRO A 3 -0.10 -18.69 -16.75
CA PRO A 3 -0.53 -17.77 -15.71
C PRO A 3 -1.72 -18.26 -14.88
N ALA A 4 -2.64 -19.02 -15.49
CA ALA A 4 -3.81 -19.55 -14.78
C ALA A 4 -3.43 -20.57 -13.72
N GLU A 5 -2.24 -21.14 -13.78
CA GLU A 5 -1.76 -22.12 -12.81
C GLU A 5 -0.95 -21.50 -11.68
N LEU A 6 -0.71 -20.19 -11.74
CA LEU A 6 0.05 -19.49 -10.71
C LEU A 6 -0.81 -19.23 -9.49
N SER A 7 -0.18 -19.19 -8.31
CA SER A 7 -0.86 -18.78 -7.08
C SER A 7 -1.25 -17.31 -7.17
N GLY A 8 -2.15 -16.87 -6.28
CA GLY A 8 -2.54 -15.47 -6.20
C GLY A 8 -1.35 -14.54 -6.03
N GLY A 9 -0.38 -14.92 -5.18
CA GLY A 9 0.82 -14.12 -4.97
C GLY A 9 1.70 -14.03 -6.20
N GLN A 10 1.85 -15.14 -6.92
CA GLN A 10 2.62 -15.14 -8.16
C GLN A 10 1.96 -14.32 -9.24
N GLN A 11 0.63 -14.37 -9.34
CA GLN A 11 -0.13 -13.56 -10.29
C GLN A 11 0.05 -12.07 -10.01
N GLN A 12 0.00 -11.67 -8.74
CA GLN A 12 0.21 -10.30 -8.35
C GLN A 12 1.62 -9.83 -8.68
N ARG A 13 2.61 -10.67 -8.40
CA ARG A 13 4.00 -10.35 -8.70
C ARG A 13 4.22 -10.14 -10.20
N VAL A 14 3.63 -10.99 -11.02
CA VAL A 14 3.71 -10.86 -12.48
C VAL A 14 3.03 -9.56 -12.93
N GLY A 15 1.87 -9.24 -12.38
CA GLY A 15 1.16 -8.02 -12.70
C GLY A 15 1.95 -6.76 -12.38
N ILE A 16 2.55 -6.73 -11.20
CA ILE A 16 3.39 -5.60 -10.76
C ILE A 16 4.61 -5.48 -11.67
N ALA A 17 5.28 -6.60 -11.96
CA ALA A 17 6.45 -6.60 -12.83
C ALA A 17 6.13 -6.09 -14.23
N ARG A 18 5.00 -6.50 -14.80
CA ARG A 18 4.56 -6.02 -16.11
C ARG A 18 4.30 -4.53 -16.10
N ALA A 19 3.64 -4.04 -15.07
CA ALA A 19 3.33 -2.61 -14.94
C ALA A 19 4.62 -1.80 -14.87
N LEU A 20 5.60 -2.27 -14.09
CA LEU A 20 6.87 -1.59 -13.93
C LEU A 20 7.75 -1.68 -15.18
N ALA A 21 7.66 -2.78 -15.93
CA ALA A 21 8.43 -2.96 -17.15
C ALA A 21 8.04 -1.96 -18.23
N ALA A 22 6.84 -1.41 -18.16
CA ALA A 22 6.40 -0.37 -19.08
C ALA A 22 7.05 0.99 -18.79
N SER A 23 7.79 1.11 -17.70
CA SER A 23 8.48 2.33 -17.28
C SER A 23 7.57 3.56 -17.23
N PRO A 24 6.41 3.47 -16.55
CA PRO A 24 5.51 4.64 -16.49
C PRO A 24 6.06 5.70 -15.54
N ASP A 25 5.64 6.94 -15.74
CA ASP A 25 5.94 8.00 -14.78
C ASP A 25 5.08 7.86 -13.53
N ILE A 26 3.83 7.45 -13.72
CA ILE A 26 2.87 7.24 -12.63
C ILE A 26 2.25 5.85 -12.80
N LEU A 27 2.26 5.06 -11.75
CA LEU A 27 1.65 3.75 -11.72
C LEU A 27 0.48 3.77 -10.75
N LEU A 28 -0.71 3.42 -11.25
CA LEU A 28 -1.91 3.35 -10.43
C LEU A 28 -2.28 1.88 -10.22
N MET A 29 -2.45 1.47 -8.97
CA MET A 29 -2.84 0.12 -8.61
C MET A 29 -4.04 0.14 -7.67
N ASP A 30 -4.99 -0.75 -7.91
CA ASP A 30 -6.19 -0.87 -7.10
C ASP A 30 -6.15 -2.20 -6.35
N GLU A 31 -6.09 -2.15 -5.03
CA GLU A 31 -6.04 -3.32 -4.16
C GLU A 31 -4.97 -4.33 -4.60
N PRO A 32 -3.70 -3.91 -4.75
CA PRO A 32 -2.70 -4.77 -5.39
C PRO A 32 -2.38 -6.04 -4.59
N PHE A 33 -2.71 -6.07 -3.30
CA PHE A 33 -2.41 -7.21 -2.43
C PHE A 33 -3.66 -7.89 -1.88
N GLY A 34 -4.83 -7.57 -2.44
CA GLY A 34 -6.11 -8.01 -1.87
C GLY A 34 -6.42 -9.49 -2.02
N ALA A 35 -5.83 -10.15 -3.01
CA ALA A 35 -6.21 -11.52 -3.36
C ALA A 35 -5.24 -12.59 -2.82
N VAL A 36 -4.31 -12.22 -1.93
CA VAL A 36 -3.28 -13.14 -1.46
C VAL A 36 -3.36 -13.31 0.05
N ASP A 37 -2.77 -14.41 0.54
CA ASP A 37 -2.71 -14.68 1.97
C ASP A 37 -1.77 -13.69 2.67
N GLU A 38 -1.83 -13.68 4.00
CA GLU A 38 -1.12 -12.68 4.79
C GLU A 38 0.40 -12.76 4.65
N ILE A 39 0.95 -13.98 4.62
CA ILE A 39 2.40 -14.18 4.50
C ILE A 39 2.87 -13.70 3.12
N THR A 40 2.18 -14.12 2.07
CA THR A 40 2.51 -13.72 0.71
C THR A 40 2.33 -12.21 0.51
N ARG A 41 1.30 -11.64 1.14
CA ARG A 41 1.08 -10.20 1.11
C ARG A 41 2.28 -9.44 1.65
N GLY A 42 2.79 -9.85 2.80
CA GLY A 42 3.97 -9.22 3.38
C GLY A 42 5.19 -9.29 2.47
N GLN A 43 5.40 -10.44 1.84
CA GLN A 43 6.50 -10.61 0.89
C GLN A 43 6.37 -9.69 -0.32
N LEU A 44 5.16 -9.58 -0.87
CA LEU A 44 4.91 -8.71 -2.02
C LEU A 44 5.07 -7.23 -1.66
N GLN A 45 4.64 -6.85 -0.47
CA GLN A 45 4.80 -5.47 0.01
C GLN A 45 6.27 -5.11 0.12
N CYS A 46 7.10 -6.00 0.68
CA CYS A 46 8.54 -5.78 0.79
C CYS A 46 9.19 -5.67 -0.59
N GLU A 47 8.80 -6.54 -1.51
CA GLU A 47 9.32 -6.52 -2.87
C GLU A 47 8.97 -5.24 -3.60
N MET A 48 7.72 -4.81 -3.50
CA MET A 48 7.25 -3.59 -4.11
C MET A 48 7.98 -2.38 -3.55
N ARG A 49 8.16 -2.32 -2.23
CA ARG A 49 8.89 -1.24 -1.60
C ARG A 49 10.33 -1.18 -2.12
N ARG A 50 10.98 -2.33 -2.22
CA ARG A 50 12.34 -2.41 -2.73
C ARG A 50 12.44 -1.90 -4.17
N ILE A 51 11.44 -2.21 -4.97
CA ILE A 51 11.42 -1.78 -6.38
C ILE A 51 11.22 -0.28 -6.49
N TYR A 52 10.22 0.28 -5.81
CA TYR A 52 9.97 1.71 -5.99
C TYR A 52 11.04 2.58 -5.32
N GLU A 53 11.77 2.07 -4.34
CA GLU A 53 12.90 2.79 -3.78
C GLU A 53 14.05 2.92 -4.77
N LYS A 54 14.14 2.00 -5.74
CA LYS A 54 15.19 2.00 -6.76
C LYS A 54 14.79 2.72 -8.04
N THR A 55 13.55 3.15 -8.15
CA THR A 55 13.03 3.80 -9.34
C THR A 55 12.55 5.20 -8.99
N SER A 56 12.34 6.04 -10.01
CA SER A 56 11.78 7.37 -9.80
C SER A 56 10.28 7.40 -10.12
N ILE A 57 9.64 6.25 -10.19
CA ILE A 57 8.22 6.14 -10.47
C ILE A 57 7.40 6.63 -9.28
N THR A 58 6.34 7.39 -9.55
CA THR A 58 5.32 7.70 -8.57
C THR A 58 4.29 6.57 -8.58
N VAL A 59 4.06 5.95 -7.43
CA VAL A 59 3.08 4.89 -7.30
C VAL A 59 1.92 5.39 -6.45
N MET A 60 0.70 5.23 -6.97
CA MET A 60 -0.51 5.47 -6.23
C MET A 60 -1.25 4.15 -6.13
N PHE A 61 -1.55 3.68 -4.92
CA PHE A 61 -2.35 2.48 -4.78
C PHE A 61 -3.52 2.73 -3.83
N VAL A 62 -4.63 2.05 -4.12
CA VAL A 62 -5.85 2.13 -3.34
C VAL A 62 -5.98 0.87 -2.52
N THR A 63 -6.27 1.01 -1.23
CA THR A 63 -6.46 -0.12 -0.35
C THR A 63 -7.51 0.19 0.71
N HIS A 64 -8.20 -0.86 1.18
CA HIS A 64 -9.09 -0.75 2.34
C HIS A 64 -8.35 -1.03 3.65
N ASP A 65 -7.09 -1.44 3.57
CA ASP A 65 -6.30 -1.76 4.74
C ASP A 65 -5.48 -0.55 5.15
N ILE A 66 -5.87 0.09 6.25
CA ILE A 66 -5.21 1.30 6.74
C ILE A 66 -3.74 1.04 7.11
N ARG A 67 -3.44 -0.13 7.68
CA ARG A 67 -2.06 -0.46 8.05
C ARG A 67 -1.17 -0.58 6.83
N GLU A 68 -1.70 -1.16 5.76
CA GLU A 68 -0.98 -1.26 4.49
C GLU A 68 -0.67 0.12 3.92
N ALA A 69 -1.67 1.00 3.91
CA ALA A 69 -1.48 2.36 3.42
C ALA A 69 -0.42 3.11 4.23
N LEU A 70 -0.48 3.00 5.55
CA LEU A 70 0.46 3.68 6.44
C LEU A 70 1.88 3.13 6.32
N ARG A 71 2.02 1.83 6.09
CA ARG A 71 3.34 1.20 6.01
C ARG A 71 4.03 1.41 4.66
N LEU A 72 3.26 1.42 3.59
CA LEU A 72 3.80 1.51 2.23
C LEU A 72 3.84 2.94 1.69
N GLY A 73 2.90 3.77 2.09
CA GLY A 73 2.79 5.11 1.54
C GLY A 73 3.77 6.09 2.15
N THR A 74 4.31 6.97 1.32
CA THR A 74 5.02 8.15 1.79
C THR A 74 4.04 9.26 2.15
N ARG A 75 2.87 9.24 1.51
CA ARG A 75 1.72 10.07 1.84
C ARG A 75 0.46 9.22 1.75
N VAL A 76 -0.50 9.53 2.60
CA VAL A 76 -1.77 8.81 2.67
C VAL A 76 -2.92 9.80 2.51
N ALA A 77 -3.84 9.46 1.63
CA ALA A 77 -5.10 10.20 1.50
C ALA A 77 -6.23 9.34 2.07
N VAL A 78 -6.95 9.86 3.03
CA VAL A 78 -8.14 9.21 3.57
C VAL A 78 -9.34 9.78 2.85
N VAL A 79 -10.13 8.91 2.22
CA VAL A 79 -11.28 9.30 1.39
C VAL A 79 -12.54 8.65 1.93
N ASP A 80 -13.60 9.42 2.03
CA ASP A 80 -14.91 8.92 2.42
C ASP A 80 -15.99 9.75 1.72
N GLY A 81 -16.99 9.06 1.17
CA GLY A 81 -18.10 9.73 0.52
C GLY A 81 -17.69 10.64 -0.65
N GLY A 82 -16.61 10.28 -1.35
CA GLY A 82 -16.11 11.07 -2.47
C GLY A 82 -15.28 12.29 -2.07
N HIS A 83 -14.99 12.43 -0.78
CA HIS A 83 -14.22 13.56 -0.26
C HIS A 83 -12.91 13.11 0.33
N VAL A 84 -11.85 13.88 0.10
CA VAL A 84 -10.56 13.67 0.77
C VAL A 84 -10.64 14.33 2.14
N LEU A 85 -10.65 13.51 3.19
CA LEU A 85 -10.76 13.98 4.56
C LEU A 85 -9.43 14.48 5.11
N GLN A 86 -8.35 13.80 4.71
CA GLN A 86 -7.01 14.16 5.15
C GLN A 86 -6.00 13.61 4.14
N TYR A 87 -4.96 14.39 3.87
CA TYR A 87 -3.86 13.96 3.01
C TYR A 87 -2.56 14.42 3.63
N THR A 88 -1.76 13.47 4.11
CA THR A 88 -0.56 13.80 4.88
C THR A 88 0.40 12.60 4.96
N GLU A 89 1.52 12.80 5.62
CA GLU A 89 2.45 11.72 5.90
C GLU A 89 1.89 10.78 6.97
N PRO A 90 2.28 9.48 6.94
CA PRO A 90 1.74 8.51 7.89
C PRO A 90 1.89 8.90 9.37
N ALA A 91 3.04 9.41 9.77
CA ALA A 91 3.28 9.81 11.16
C ALA A 91 2.32 10.93 11.58
N GLU A 92 2.09 11.89 10.71
CA GLU A 92 1.17 13.00 10.98
C GLU A 92 -0.27 12.53 11.05
N LEU A 93 -0.64 11.57 10.22
CA LEU A 93 -1.98 11.00 10.24
C LEU A 93 -2.28 10.33 11.59
N LEU A 94 -1.31 9.61 12.13
CA LEU A 94 -1.45 8.97 13.43
C LEU A 94 -1.45 9.97 14.58
N ALA A 95 -0.62 11.00 14.49
CA ALA A 95 -0.48 11.98 15.55
C ALA A 95 -1.66 12.96 15.60
N HIS A 96 -2.16 13.37 14.44
CA HIS A 96 -3.18 14.43 14.34
C HIS A 96 -4.27 14.08 13.33
N PRO A 97 -5.08 13.02 13.60
CA PRO A 97 -6.22 12.72 12.72
C PRO A 97 -7.26 13.85 12.82
N THR A 98 -7.73 14.31 11.66
CA THR A 98 -8.50 15.57 11.59
C THR A 98 -9.95 15.46 12.03
N ASP A 99 -10.59 14.29 11.86
CA ASP A 99 -11.98 14.14 12.24
C ASP A 99 -12.26 12.78 12.86
N GLY A 100 -13.50 12.58 13.29
CA GLY A 100 -13.92 11.37 13.99
C GLY A 100 -13.77 10.11 13.15
N PHE A 101 -14.02 10.19 11.86
CA PHE A 101 -13.84 9.03 10.96
C PHE A 101 -12.37 8.62 10.90
N VAL A 102 -11.48 9.59 10.68
CA VAL A 102 -10.03 9.31 10.61
C VAL A 102 -9.53 8.81 11.96
N GLN A 103 -9.98 9.41 13.06
CA GLN A 103 -9.62 8.97 14.41
C GLN A 103 -9.97 7.51 14.63
N ARG A 104 -11.18 7.09 14.24
CA ARG A 104 -11.59 5.69 14.38
C ARG A 104 -10.78 4.77 13.48
N LEU A 105 -10.45 5.24 12.29
CA LEU A 105 -9.72 4.45 11.30
C LEU A 105 -8.31 4.09 11.80
N VAL A 106 -7.65 5.03 12.48
CA VAL A 106 -6.28 4.83 12.96
C VAL A 106 -6.20 4.40 14.43
N ALA A 107 -7.35 4.24 15.09
CA ALA A 107 -7.38 3.85 16.49
C ALA A 107 -6.66 2.51 16.70
N GLY A 108 -5.81 2.47 17.71
CA GLY A 108 -5.07 1.25 18.03
C GLY A 108 -3.81 1.02 17.21
N ILE A 109 -3.51 1.89 16.26
CA ILE A 109 -2.28 1.79 15.47
C ILE A 109 -1.21 2.68 16.10
N SER A 110 -0.05 2.09 16.40
CA SER A 110 1.07 2.84 16.97
C SER A 110 2.14 3.09 15.90
N PRO A 111 3.04 4.06 16.15
CA PRO A 111 4.14 4.31 15.22
C PRO A 111 5.02 3.09 14.97
N GLU A 112 5.15 2.18 15.96
CA GLU A 112 5.93 0.96 15.79
C GLU A 112 5.34 0.04 14.72
N ASP A 113 4.02 0.09 14.52
CA ASP A 113 3.35 -0.74 13.50
C ASP A 113 3.79 -0.35 12.09
N LEU A 114 4.38 0.82 11.91
CA LEU A 114 4.79 1.33 10.61
C LEU A 114 6.24 0.99 10.27
N GLU A 115 7.01 0.44 11.21
CA GLU A 115 8.42 0.15 10.99
C GLU A 115 8.60 -1.12 10.17
N TRP A 116 9.40 -1.02 9.11
CA TRP A 116 9.75 -2.17 8.29
C TRP A 116 10.81 -3.02 8.98
N GLY A 117 10.72 -4.34 8.74
CA GLY A 117 11.66 -5.26 9.35
C GLY A 117 11.28 -5.68 10.76
N ARG A 118 10.24 -5.15 11.31
CA ARG A 118 9.69 -5.61 12.57
C ARG A 118 8.80 -6.81 12.33
N THR A 119 9.15 -7.89 12.86
CA THR A 119 8.37 -9.13 12.69
C THR A 119 8.10 -9.77 14.03
#